data_53af352fab5b5a2113772611d6830990
#
_entry.id   53af352fab5b5a2113772611d6830990
#
_cell.length_a   1.000
_cell.length_b   1.000
_cell.length_c   1.000
_cell.angle_alpha   90.00
_cell.angle_beta   90.00
_cell.angle_gamma   90.00
#
_symmetry.space_group_name_H-M   'P 1'
#
loop_
_entity.id
_entity.type
_entity.pdbx_description
1 polymer ?
#
loop_
_entity_poly.entity_id
_entity_poly.type
_entity_poly.pdbx_seq_one_letter_code
_entity_poly.pdbx_strand_id
1 'polypeptide(L)'
;MKVLQISVQRYMRDTAEPVMLSEASDLKSFGFFQRPTAQQLLNAFSKIVVKRIAPGQRITVEVEGMAEYQVHTYVRNDGLAGTLTADKEYPTRVAFAVLNELLDDFAAEPQMRGWENEVRNDAYAGWPTLQQKIISCQDPASFDKILRIQNDLNSTQQVLTQTIDNLLERGEKLDDLVQRSDELSATSKQFYKQAKKTNSCCTIS
;
A
#
# COMPACT_ATOMS: atom_id res chain seq x y z
N MET A 1 4.94 -10.56 12.66
CA MET A 1 4.06 -9.65 11.91
C MET A 1 4.78 -8.35 11.71
N LYS A 2 4.80 -7.84 10.48
CA LYS A 2 5.58 -6.65 10.15
C LYS A 2 4.89 -5.81 9.11
N VAL A 3 4.75 -4.50 9.37
CA VAL A 3 4.30 -3.52 8.39
C VAL A 3 5.54 -2.89 7.76
N LEU A 4 5.62 -2.95 6.43
CA LEU A 4 6.74 -2.40 5.66
C LEU A 4 6.48 -0.95 5.25
N GLN A 5 5.25 -0.63 4.87
CA GLN A 5 4.89 0.69 4.36
C GLN A 5 3.42 0.99 4.64
N ILE A 6 3.15 2.26 4.89
CA ILE A 6 1.82 2.84 4.83
C ILE A 6 1.89 4.07 3.94
N SER A 7 0.88 4.26 3.08
CA SER A 7 0.82 5.46 2.25
C SER A 7 -0.60 6.03 2.14
N VAL A 8 -0.66 7.33 1.88
CA VAL A 8 -1.86 8.06 1.51
C VAL A 8 -1.68 8.58 0.10
N GLN A 9 -2.68 8.34 -0.75
CA GLN A 9 -2.64 8.65 -2.17
C GLN A 9 -3.93 9.34 -2.59
N ARG A 10 -3.86 10.16 -3.62
CA ARG A 10 -5.01 10.66 -4.33
C ARG A 10 -5.32 9.73 -5.51
N TYR A 11 -6.50 9.12 -5.47
CA TYR A 11 -7.04 8.35 -6.59
C TYR A 11 -7.41 9.30 -7.74
N MET A 12 -7.03 8.92 -8.95
CA MET A 12 -7.35 9.68 -10.16
C MET A 12 -8.33 8.87 -11.00
N ARG A 13 -9.50 9.45 -11.30
CA ARG A 13 -10.38 8.87 -12.32
C ARG A 13 -9.73 9.04 -13.69
N ASP A 14 -10.00 8.11 -14.60
CA ASP A 14 -9.62 8.20 -16.00
C ASP A 14 -8.10 8.19 -16.29
N THR A 15 -7.51 7.00 -16.30
CA THR A 15 -6.17 6.69 -16.84
C THR A 15 -4.97 7.40 -16.21
N ALA A 16 -5.15 8.43 -15.39
CA ALA A 16 -4.04 9.09 -14.72
C ALA A 16 -3.43 8.23 -13.59
N GLU A 17 -2.14 8.37 -13.37
CA GLU A 17 -1.48 7.71 -12.25
C GLU A 17 -1.92 8.30 -10.91
N PRO A 18 -2.14 7.48 -9.86
CA PRO A 18 -2.40 7.99 -8.52
C PRO A 18 -1.27 8.87 -8.03
N VAL A 19 -1.61 9.96 -7.34
CA VAL A 19 -0.62 10.85 -6.76
C VAL A 19 -0.31 10.39 -5.34
N MET A 20 0.95 10.08 -5.05
CA MET A 20 1.43 9.80 -3.70
C MET A 20 1.42 11.10 -2.90
N LEU A 21 0.58 11.20 -1.88
CA LEU A 21 0.48 12.40 -1.04
C LEU A 21 1.48 12.35 0.12
N SER A 22 1.55 11.22 0.80
CA SER A 22 2.48 10.98 1.90
C SER A 22 2.74 9.49 2.08
N GLU A 23 3.94 9.13 2.51
CA GLU A 23 4.32 7.76 2.81
C GLU A 23 5.21 7.65 4.04
N ALA A 24 5.16 6.50 4.69
CA ALA A 24 6.11 6.11 5.74
C ALA A 24 6.45 4.63 5.58
N SER A 25 7.71 4.28 5.82
CA SER A 25 8.18 2.89 5.71
C SER A 25 9.09 2.48 6.87
N ASP A 26 9.01 1.21 7.25
CA ASP A 26 9.98 0.54 8.12
C ASP A 26 10.67 -0.59 7.36
N LEU A 27 11.77 -0.26 6.73
CA LEU A 27 12.58 -1.16 5.90
C LEU A 27 13.85 -1.65 6.62
N LYS A 28 13.86 -1.65 7.95
CA LYS A 28 15.04 -2.08 8.75
C LYS A 28 15.43 -3.54 8.50
N SER A 29 14.48 -4.39 8.09
CA SER A 29 14.76 -5.80 7.71
C SER A 29 15.54 -5.95 6.41
N PHE A 30 15.51 -4.93 5.56
CA PHE A 30 16.28 -4.91 4.32
C PHE A 30 17.70 -4.39 4.58
N GLY A 31 18.67 -4.94 3.87
CA GLY A 31 20.03 -4.43 3.88
C GLY A 31 20.06 -2.93 3.51
N PHE A 32 20.98 -2.18 4.10
CA PHE A 32 21.06 -0.73 3.96
C PHE A 32 20.98 -0.26 2.50
N PHE A 33 21.72 -0.91 1.59
CA PHE A 33 21.73 -0.58 0.17
C PHE A 33 20.47 -1.03 -0.61
N GLN A 34 19.67 -1.93 -0.01
CA GLN A 34 18.43 -2.43 -0.64
C GLN A 34 17.22 -1.58 -0.29
N ARG A 35 17.28 -0.78 0.79
CA ARG A 35 16.14 0.02 1.26
C ARG A 35 15.57 0.98 0.23
N PRO A 36 16.37 1.78 -0.49
CA PRO A 36 15.84 2.66 -1.53
C PRO A 36 15.14 1.90 -2.66
N THR A 37 15.69 0.73 -3.02
CA THR A 37 15.14 -0.15 -4.03
C THR A 37 13.80 -0.75 -3.60
N ALA A 38 13.73 -1.26 -2.37
CA ALA A 38 12.49 -1.77 -1.79
C ALA A 38 11.42 -0.67 -1.69
N GLN A 39 11.80 0.54 -1.27
CA GLN A 39 10.91 1.70 -1.20
C GLN A 39 10.28 2.02 -2.57
N GLN A 40 11.09 2.10 -3.62
CA GLN A 40 10.60 2.37 -4.97
C GLN A 40 9.61 1.31 -5.45
N LEU A 41 9.88 0.04 -5.17
CA LEU A 41 8.97 -1.06 -5.55
C LEU A 41 7.65 -1.01 -4.77
N LEU A 42 7.71 -0.76 -3.46
CA LEU A 42 6.50 -0.61 -2.64
C LEU A 42 5.63 0.54 -3.15
N ASN A 43 6.23 1.68 -3.50
CA ASN A 43 5.52 2.83 -4.07
C ASN A 43 4.87 2.47 -5.42
N ALA A 44 5.60 1.81 -6.31
CA ALA A 44 5.07 1.40 -7.60
C ALA A 44 3.90 0.43 -7.45
N PHE A 45 4.02 -0.61 -6.61
CA PHE A 45 2.94 -1.58 -6.38
C PHE A 45 1.71 -0.93 -5.74
N SER A 46 1.90 -0.06 -4.76
CA SER A 46 0.78 0.66 -4.14
C SER A 46 0.00 1.50 -5.16
N LYS A 47 0.68 2.22 -6.05
CA LYS A 47 0.06 2.99 -7.14
C LYS A 47 -0.66 2.09 -8.14
N ILE A 48 -0.02 0.97 -8.56
CA ILE A 48 -0.63 0.00 -9.46
C ILE A 48 -1.95 -0.51 -8.88
N VAL A 49 -1.99 -0.86 -7.60
CA VAL A 49 -3.21 -1.36 -6.95
C VAL A 49 -4.26 -0.25 -6.83
N VAL A 50 -3.91 0.93 -6.33
CA VAL A 50 -4.85 2.06 -6.18
C VAL A 50 -5.49 2.44 -7.51
N LYS A 51 -4.73 2.45 -8.60
CA LYS A 51 -5.24 2.79 -9.94
C LYS A 51 -6.37 1.87 -10.42
N ARG A 52 -6.40 0.62 -9.98
CA ARG A 52 -7.28 -0.44 -10.48
C ARG A 52 -8.47 -0.76 -9.59
N ILE A 53 -8.58 -0.07 -8.47
CA ILE A 53 -9.69 -0.28 -7.52
C ILE A 53 -10.71 0.83 -7.67
N ALA A 54 -11.99 0.47 -7.68
CA ALA A 54 -13.06 1.46 -7.70
C ALA A 54 -13.20 2.16 -6.34
N PRO A 55 -13.63 3.44 -6.32
CA PRO A 55 -13.96 4.12 -5.08
C PRO A 55 -14.99 3.35 -4.24
N GLY A 56 -14.80 3.37 -2.92
CA GLY A 56 -15.60 2.64 -1.94
C GLY A 56 -15.14 1.20 -1.69
N GLN A 57 -14.18 0.68 -2.45
CA GLN A 57 -13.72 -0.71 -2.32
C GLN A 57 -12.53 -0.87 -1.38
N ARG A 58 -12.51 -2.04 -0.73
CA ARG A 58 -11.41 -2.56 0.08
C ARG A 58 -10.90 -3.86 -0.51
N ILE A 59 -9.59 -3.94 -0.72
CA ILE A 59 -8.97 -5.12 -1.32
C ILE A 59 -7.65 -5.46 -0.63
N THR A 60 -7.39 -6.75 -0.52
CA THR A 60 -6.08 -7.29 -0.16
C THR A 60 -5.47 -7.93 -1.39
N VAL A 61 -4.26 -7.52 -1.76
CA VAL A 61 -3.57 -7.97 -2.97
C VAL A 61 -2.29 -8.70 -2.63
N GLU A 62 -2.14 -9.88 -3.18
CA GLU A 62 -0.89 -10.63 -3.18
C GLU A 62 -0.06 -10.26 -4.40
N VAL A 63 1.21 -9.90 -4.20
CA VAL A 63 2.13 -9.49 -5.26
C VAL A 63 3.10 -10.63 -5.57
N GLU A 64 3.11 -11.09 -6.80
CA GLU A 64 4.10 -12.07 -7.27
C GLU A 64 5.52 -11.51 -7.13
N GLY A 65 6.43 -12.30 -6.60
CA GLY A 65 7.79 -11.83 -6.25
C GLY A 65 7.95 -11.22 -4.86
N MET A 66 6.83 -10.96 -4.16
CA MET A 66 6.79 -10.57 -2.75
C MET A 66 5.87 -11.52 -1.96
N ALA A 67 6.05 -12.83 -2.14
CA ALA A 67 5.13 -13.87 -1.67
C ALA A 67 4.87 -13.87 -0.14
N GLU A 68 5.74 -13.24 0.64
CA GLU A 68 5.58 -13.11 2.10
C GLU A 68 4.74 -11.91 2.51
N TYR A 69 4.39 -11.01 1.57
CA TYR A 69 3.72 -9.74 1.86
C TYR A 69 2.40 -9.61 1.10
N GLN A 70 1.53 -8.79 1.66
CA GLN A 70 0.25 -8.39 1.08
C GLN A 70 0.10 -6.87 1.10
N VAL A 71 -0.58 -6.33 0.09
CA VAL A 71 -0.95 -4.92 0.03
C VAL A 71 -2.44 -4.79 0.33
N HIS A 72 -2.78 -4.22 1.47
CA HIS A 72 -4.14 -3.85 1.83
C HIS A 72 -4.41 -2.45 1.30
N THR A 73 -5.49 -2.27 0.56
CA THR A 73 -5.81 -0.98 -0.07
C THR A 73 -7.28 -0.63 0.13
N TYR A 74 -7.52 0.62 0.48
CA TYR A 74 -8.85 1.20 0.56
C TYR A 74 -8.90 2.51 -0.22
N VAL A 75 -9.85 2.64 -1.13
CA VAL A 75 -10.13 3.86 -1.87
C VAL A 75 -11.48 4.42 -1.39
N ARG A 76 -11.48 5.61 -0.80
CA ARG A 76 -12.69 6.30 -0.33
C ARG A 76 -13.48 6.85 -1.52
N ASN A 77 -14.77 7.14 -1.32
CA ASN A 77 -15.64 7.70 -2.36
C ASN A 77 -15.24 9.13 -2.78
N ASP A 78 -14.54 9.86 -1.92
CA ASP A 78 -13.99 11.18 -2.21
C ASP A 78 -12.70 11.15 -3.03
N GLY A 79 -12.13 9.96 -3.25
CA GLY A 79 -10.89 9.77 -4.00
C GLY A 79 -9.63 9.74 -3.12
N LEU A 80 -9.75 9.84 -1.79
CA LEU A 80 -8.63 9.61 -0.91
C LEU A 80 -8.40 8.09 -0.79
N ALA A 81 -7.17 7.64 -0.99
CA ALA A 81 -6.79 6.24 -0.95
C ALA A 81 -5.67 5.99 0.06
N GLY A 82 -5.74 4.85 0.73
CA GLY A 82 -4.69 4.39 1.63
C GLY A 82 -4.21 2.99 1.26
N THR A 83 -2.91 2.75 1.41
CA THR A 83 -2.32 1.41 1.29
C THR A 83 -1.50 1.07 2.53
N LEU A 84 -1.53 -0.20 2.90
CA LEU A 84 -0.71 -0.77 3.97
C LEU A 84 -0.11 -2.07 3.46
N THR A 85 1.21 -2.12 3.35
CA THR A 85 1.94 -3.33 2.97
C THR A 85 2.50 -3.99 4.22
N ALA A 86 2.08 -5.22 4.46
CA ALA A 86 2.51 -6.01 5.61
C ALA A 86 2.75 -7.48 5.24
N ASP A 87 3.37 -8.25 6.14
CA ASP A 87 3.45 -9.70 5.98
C ASP A 87 2.05 -10.35 5.98
N LYS A 88 1.95 -11.57 5.41
CA LYS A 88 0.69 -12.31 5.29
C LYS A 88 0.05 -12.68 6.62
N GLU A 89 0.82 -12.68 7.70
CA GLU A 89 0.33 -12.98 9.05
C GLU A 89 -0.36 -11.77 9.69
N TYR A 90 -0.22 -10.56 9.09
CA TYR A 90 -0.84 -9.36 9.63
C TYR A 90 -2.37 -9.44 9.48
N PRO A 91 -3.15 -9.22 10.56
CA PRO A 91 -4.59 -9.38 10.50
C PRO A 91 -5.25 -8.36 9.55
N THR A 92 -5.91 -8.85 8.52
CA THR A 92 -6.61 -8.02 7.51
C THR A 92 -7.55 -7.00 8.15
N ARG A 93 -8.30 -7.41 9.20
CA ARG A 93 -9.20 -6.51 9.94
C ARG A 93 -8.46 -5.33 10.54
N VAL A 94 -7.29 -5.56 11.14
CA VAL A 94 -6.47 -4.50 11.74
C VAL A 94 -5.92 -3.59 10.65
N ALA A 95 -5.45 -4.15 9.53
CA ALA A 95 -4.96 -3.37 8.39
C ALA A 95 -6.00 -2.34 7.90
N PHE A 96 -7.26 -2.78 7.71
CA PHE A 96 -8.32 -1.87 7.26
C PHE A 96 -8.77 -0.89 8.33
N ALA A 97 -8.67 -1.24 9.60
CA ALA A 97 -8.93 -0.30 10.67
C ALA A 97 -7.87 0.81 10.74
N VAL A 98 -6.59 0.44 10.61
CA VAL A 98 -5.48 1.39 10.49
C VAL A 98 -5.70 2.32 9.29
N LEU A 99 -6.09 1.76 8.13
CA LEU A 99 -6.34 2.56 6.92
C LEU A 99 -7.52 3.53 7.10
N ASN A 100 -8.62 3.10 7.71
CA ASN A 100 -9.75 3.99 7.97
C ASN A 100 -9.34 5.17 8.85
N GLU A 101 -8.73 4.88 10.01
CA GLU A 101 -8.27 5.91 10.93
C GLU A 101 -7.25 6.85 10.26
N LEU A 102 -6.30 6.30 9.50
CA LEU A 102 -5.30 7.08 8.79
C LEU A 102 -5.92 8.08 7.81
N LEU A 103 -6.89 7.61 7.00
CA LEU A 103 -7.54 8.45 5.99
C LEU A 103 -8.45 9.50 6.62
N ASP A 104 -9.08 9.18 7.75
CA ASP A 104 -9.88 10.15 8.51
C ASP A 104 -8.99 11.20 9.17
N ASP A 105 -7.87 10.82 9.78
CA ASP A 105 -6.87 11.72 10.33
C ASP A 105 -6.31 12.66 9.25
N PHE A 106 -5.96 12.11 8.06
CA PHE A 106 -5.44 12.91 6.95
C PHE A 106 -6.46 13.94 6.46
N ALA A 107 -7.71 13.53 6.26
CA ALA A 107 -8.77 14.40 5.80
C ALA A 107 -9.15 15.50 6.82
N ALA A 108 -9.00 15.21 8.12
CA ALA A 108 -9.28 16.15 9.19
C ALA A 108 -8.15 17.17 9.42
N GLU A 109 -6.93 16.88 8.96
CA GLU A 109 -5.75 17.71 9.20
C GLU A 109 -5.82 19.03 8.42
N PRO A 110 -5.79 20.20 9.07
CA PRO A 110 -5.92 21.50 8.38
C PRO A 110 -4.82 21.75 7.35
N GLN A 111 -3.62 21.20 7.56
CA GLN A 111 -2.47 21.37 6.68
C GLN A 111 -2.62 20.57 5.36
N MET A 112 -3.53 19.59 5.32
CA MET A 112 -3.78 18.74 4.15
C MET A 112 -4.93 19.26 3.27
N ARG A 113 -5.53 20.41 3.61
CA ARG A 113 -6.62 21.01 2.81
C ARG A 113 -6.17 21.25 1.37
N GLY A 114 -7.02 20.87 0.43
CA GLY A 114 -6.70 21.03 -1.01
C GLY A 114 -6.00 19.82 -1.62
N TRP A 115 -5.82 18.73 -0.86
CA TRP A 115 -5.24 17.49 -1.37
C TRP A 115 -5.97 16.96 -2.61
N GLU A 116 -7.25 17.26 -2.75
CA GLU A 116 -8.10 16.86 -3.89
C GLU A 116 -7.59 17.41 -5.23
N ASN A 117 -6.84 18.50 -5.19
CA ASN A 117 -6.26 19.14 -6.37
C ASN A 117 -4.73 18.96 -6.47
N GLU A 118 -4.11 18.29 -5.50
CA GLU A 118 -2.65 18.10 -5.51
C GLU A 118 -2.24 17.16 -6.64
N VAL A 119 -1.21 17.54 -7.38
CA VAL A 119 -0.66 16.79 -8.52
C VAL A 119 0.78 16.36 -8.30
N ARG A 120 1.43 16.87 -7.23
CA ARG A 120 2.82 16.54 -6.89
C ARG A 120 2.89 15.34 -5.98
N ASN A 121 3.73 14.39 -6.33
CA ASN A 121 4.08 13.33 -5.40
C ASN A 121 4.77 13.92 -4.16
N ASP A 122 4.54 13.27 -3.02
CA ASP A 122 5.15 13.61 -1.73
C ASP A 122 4.90 15.05 -1.26
N ALA A 123 3.78 15.65 -1.71
CA ALA A 123 3.40 17.01 -1.34
C ALA A 123 3.26 17.20 0.19
N TYR A 124 2.94 16.12 0.90
CA TYR A 124 2.79 16.07 2.36
C TYR A 124 3.78 15.09 3.00
N ALA A 125 4.96 14.95 2.39
CA ALA A 125 6.02 14.10 2.93
C ALA A 125 6.40 14.51 4.36
N GLY A 126 6.70 13.49 5.19
CA GLY A 126 7.10 13.74 6.58
C GLY A 126 5.94 14.06 7.52
N TRP A 127 4.69 13.83 7.12
CA TRP A 127 3.53 14.00 8.00
C TRP A 127 3.72 13.20 9.31
N PRO A 128 3.77 13.89 10.49
CA PRO A 128 4.17 13.25 11.74
C PRO A 128 3.23 12.13 12.18
N THR A 129 1.92 12.29 11.94
CA THR A 129 0.92 11.27 12.28
C THR A 129 1.18 9.97 11.52
N LEU A 130 1.55 10.02 10.24
CA LEU A 130 1.88 8.84 9.43
C LEU A 130 3.13 8.15 9.95
N GLN A 131 4.15 8.91 10.35
CA GLN A 131 5.38 8.38 10.94
C GLN A 131 5.14 7.69 12.28
N GLN A 132 4.23 8.22 13.10
CA GLN A 132 3.82 7.57 14.35
C GLN A 132 2.97 6.33 14.08
N LYS A 133 2.06 6.40 13.10
CA LYS A 133 1.15 5.32 12.75
C LYS A 133 1.90 4.06 12.30
N ILE A 134 2.96 4.20 11.48
CA ILE A 134 3.74 3.03 11.04
C ILE A 134 4.45 2.34 12.20
N ILE A 135 4.84 3.06 13.25
CA ILE A 135 5.45 2.50 14.45
C ILE A 135 4.41 1.75 15.29
N SER A 136 3.24 2.38 15.52
CA SER A 136 2.19 1.81 16.37
C SER A 136 1.54 0.57 15.76
N CYS A 137 1.36 0.51 14.45
CA CYS A 137 0.75 -0.63 13.77
C CYS A 137 1.67 -1.85 13.65
N GLN A 138 2.94 -1.77 14.05
CA GLN A 138 3.81 -2.96 14.16
C GLN A 138 3.30 -3.96 15.22
N ASP A 139 2.53 -3.49 16.20
CA ASP A 139 1.85 -4.37 17.16
C ASP A 139 0.33 -4.37 16.92
N PRO A 140 -0.18 -5.31 16.11
CA PRO A 140 -1.61 -5.39 15.80
C PRO A 140 -2.47 -5.70 17.03
N ALA A 141 -1.91 -6.30 18.08
CA ALA A 141 -2.67 -6.61 19.29
C ALA A 141 -3.00 -5.35 20.10
N SER A 142 -2.13 -4.35 20.10
CA SER A 142 -2.39 -3.05 20.74
C SER A 142 -3.50 -2.31 20.00
N PHE A 143 -3.48 -2.35 18.68
CA PHE A 143 -4.51 -1.75 17.81
C PHE A 143 -5.87 -2.47 17.94
N ASP A 144 -5.86 -3.79 18.05
CA ASP A 144 -7.08 -4.59 18.22
C ASP A 144 -7.81 -4.30 19.54
N LYS A 145 -7.09 -3.97 20.61
CA LYS A 145 -7.71 -3.52 21.86
C LYS A 145 -8.47 -2.21 21.69
N ILE A 146 -7.91 -1.26 20.97
CA ILE A 146 -8.55 0.03 20.65
C ILE A 146 -9.81 -0.21 19.81
N LEU A 147 -9.73 -1.07 18.81
CA LEU A 147 -10.84 -1.42 17.92
C LEU A 147 -12.00 -2.11 18.64
N ARG A 148 -11.72 -2.95 19.63
CA ARG A 148 -12.80 -3.60 20.44
C ARG A 148 -13.66 -2.59 21.18
N ILE A 149 -13.11 -1.42 21.51
CA ILE A 149 -13.82 -0.34 22.18
C ILE A 149 -14.64 0.48 21.18
N GLN A 150 -14.22 0.51 19.88
CA GLN A 150 -14.90 1.27 18.82
C GLN A 150 -15.83 0.41 17.94
N ASN A 151 -15.90 -0.90 18.17
CA ASN A 151 -16.41 -1.90 17.22
C ASN A 151 -17.93 -2.14 17.22
N ASP A 152 -18.75 -1.16 17.55
CA ASP A 152 -20.19 -1.25 17.24
C ASP A 152 -20.59 -0.67 15.88
N LEU A 153 -19.66 -0.18 15.08
CA LEU A 153 -19.95 0.50 13.82
C LEU A 153 -19.05 0.00 12.67
N ASN A 154 -19.58 -0.83 11.76
CA ASN A 154 -19.11 -1.09 10.39
C ASN A 154 -18.25 -2.32 10.08
N SER A 155 -18.55 -3.50 10.60
CA SER A 155 -17.87 -4.75 10.20
C SER A 155 -18.43 -5.47 8.96
N THR A 156 -19.33 -4.87 8.19
CA THR A 156 -20.06 -5.55 7.08
C THR A 156 -19.51 -5.28 5.67
N GLN A 157 -18.43 -4.53 5.50
CA GLN A 157 -17.86 -4.35 4.17
C GLN A 157 -16.98 -5.54 3.80
N GLN A 158 -17.35 -6.22 2.70
CA GLN A 158 -16.59 -7.34 2.16
C GLN A 158 -15.20 -6.87 1.72
N VAL A 159 -14.17 -7.54 2.22
CA VAL A 159 -12.80 -7.40 1.73
C VAL A 159 -12.57 -8.47 0.67
N LEU A 160 -12.20 -8.06 -0.53
CA LEU A 160 -11.82 -8.96 -1.61
C LEU A 160 -10.33 -9.28 -1.48
N THR A 161 -9.97 -10.56 -1.55
CA THR A 161 -8.56 -10.98 -1.67
C THR A 161 -8.30 -11.43 -3.10
N GLN A 162 -7.29 -10.87 -3.74
CA GLN A 162 -6.93 -11.18 -5.13
C GLN A 162 -5.41 -11.18 -5.31
N THR A 163 -4.94 -11.80 -6.39
CA THR A 163 -3.57 -11.61 -6.84
C THR A 163 -3.48 -10.35 -7.68
N ILE A 164 -2.30 -9.75 -7.77
CA ILE A 164 -2.10 -8.53 -8.56
C ILE A 164 -2.45 -8.77 -10.04
N ASP A 165 -2.16 -9.96 -10.56
CA ASP A 165 -2.47 -10.30 -11.96
C ASP A 165 -3.97 -10.30 -12.26
N ASN A 166 -4.82 -10.59 -11.28
CA ASN A 166 -6.27 -10.51 -11.43
C ASN A 166 -6.80 -9.05 -11.49
N LEU A 167 -5.99 -8.09 -11.05
CA LEU A 167 -6.30 -6.66 -11.12
C LEU A 167 -5.84 -6.02 -12.42
N LEU A 168 -4.93 -6.67 -13.14
CA LEU A 168 -4.38 -6.15 -14.38
C LEU A 168 -5.42 -6.25 -15.50
N GLU A 169 -5.35 -5.34 -16.46
CA GLU A 169 -6.19 -5.38 -17.64
C GLU A 169 -5.83 -6.60 -18.50
N ARG A 170 -6.77 -7.04 -19.33
CA ARG A 170 -6.56 -8.19 -20.20
C ARG A 170 -5.36 -7.97 -21.14
N GLY A 171 -4.32 -8.77 -20.96
CA GLY A 171 -3.07 -8.70 -21.74
C GLY A 171 -1.96 -7.88 -21.10
N GLU A 172 -2.22 -7.20 -19.98
CA GLU A 172 -1.16 -6.60 -19.16
C GLU A 172 -0.45 -7.66 -18.32
N LYS A 173 0.83 -7.44 -18.09
CA LYS A 173 1.64 -8.22 -17.14
C LYS A 173 2.35 -7.29 -16.16
N LEU A 174 2.43 -7.69 -14.91
CA LEU A 174 3.14 -6.93 -13.88
C LEU A 174 4.60 -6.67 -14.29
N ASP A 175 5.25 -7.67 -14.88
CA ASP A 175 6.63 -7.56 -15.38
C ASP A 175 6.80 -6.41 -16.39
N ASP A 176 5.82 -6.24 -17.29
CA ASP A 176 5.85 -5.19 -18.31
C ASP A 176 5.63 -3.81 -17.66
N LEU A 177 4.73 -3.71 -16.70
CA LEU A 177 4.48 -2.47 -15.95
C LEU A 177 5.73 -2.05 -15.16
N VAL A 178 6.38 -2.98 -14.47
CA VAL A 178 7.63 -2.74 -13.75
C VAL A 178 8.74 -2.29 -14.72
N GLN A 179 8.86 -2.92 -15.90
CA GLN A 179 9.89 -2.55 -16.87
C GLN A 179 9.66 -1.16 -17.49
N ARG A 180 8.41 -0.78 -17.75
CA ARG A 180 8.03 0.50 -18.37
C ARG A 180 7.93 1.66 -17.38
N SER A 181 7.90 1.40 -16.08
CA SER A 181 7.79 2.44 -15.07
C SER A 181 9.00 3.36 -15.09
N ASP A 182 8.77 4.65 -15.30
CA ASP A 182 9.81 5.70 -15.24
C ASP A 182 10.18 6.04 -13.79
N GLU A 183 9.34 5.69 -12.83
CA GLU A 183 9.59 5.90 -11.39
C GLU A 183 10.57 4.88 -10.80
N LEU A 184 10.81 3.75 -11.50
CA LEU A 184 11.70 2.69 -11.03
C LEU A 184 13.09 2.81 -11.65
N SER A 185 14.11 2.85 -10.79
CA SER A 185 15.52 2.77 -11.23
C SER A 185 15.82 1.42 -11.87
N ALA A 186 16.89 1.36 -12.67
CA ALA A 186 17.38 0.11 -13.25
C ALA A 186 17.70 -0.94 -12.16
N THR A 187 18.23 -0.50 -11.02
CA THR A 187 18.52 -1.35 -9.86
C THR A 187 17.24 -1.95 -9.28
N SER A 188 16.16 -1.17 -9.17
CA SER A 188 14.87 -1.65 -8.65
C SER A 188 14.22 -2.66 -9.58
N LYS A 189 14.28 -2.42 -10.90
CA LYS A 189 13.81 -3.38 -11.91
C LYS A 189 14.58 -4.71 -11.85
N GLN A 190 15.88 -4.64 -11.65
CA GLN A 190 16.74 -5.83 -11.52
C GLN A 190 16.45 -6.59 -10.21
N PHE A 191 16.29 -5.86 -9.10
CA PHE A 191 15.96 -6.44 -7.80
C PHE A 191 14.61 -7.18 -7.84
N TYR A 192 13.57 -6.59 -8.46
CA TYR A 192 12.29 -7.24 -8.67
C TYR A 192 12.44 -8.57 -9.44
N LYS A 193 13.19 -8.57 -10.57
CA LYS A 193 13.43 -9.79 -11.34
C LYS A 193 14.14 -10.88 -10.53
N GLN A 194 15.07 -10.49 -9.67
CA GLN A 194 15.80 -11.43 -8.82
C GLN A 194 14.90 -12.00 -7.72
N ALA A 195 14.10 -11.16 -7.05
CA ALA A 195 13.15 -11.59 -6.02
C ALA A 195 12.12 -12.59 -6.61
N LYS A 196 11.57 -12.30 -7.79
CA LYS A 196 10.65 -13.20 -8.49
C LYS A 196 11.27 -14.56 -8.79
N LYS A 197 12.52 -14.60 -9.27
CA LYS A 197 13.25 -15.86 -9.51
C LYS A 197 13.46 -16.68 -8.24
N THR A 198 13.85 -16.03 -7.16
CA THR A 198 14.08 -16.71 -5.86
C THR A 198 12.81 -17.36 -5.34
N ASN A 199 11.67 -16.66 -5.43
CA ASN A 199 10.37 -17.18 -4.98
C ASN A 199 9.82 -18.28 -5.89
N SER A 200 10.12 -18.27 -7.20
CA SER A 200 9.69 -19.33 -8.11
C SER A 200 10.46 -20.63 -7.94
N CYS A 201 11.70 -20.59 -7.46
CA CYS A 201 12.50 -21.80 -7.19
C CYS A 201 12.03 -22.59 -5.96
N CYS A 202 11.30 -21.96 -5.04
CA CYS A 202 10.77 -22.65 -3.84
C CYS A 202 9.43 -23.36 -4.05
N THR A 203 8.82 -23.26 -5.24
CA THR A 203 7.50 -23.84 -5.54
C THR A 203 7.60 -25.24 -6.17
N ILE A 204 8.81 -25.81 -6.32
CA ILE A 204 9.03 -27.16 -6.84
C ILE A 204 9.66 -28.00 -5.72
N SER A 205 8.84 -28.48 -4.80
CA SER A 205 9.14 -29.59 -3.92
C SER A 205 7.87 -30.31 -3.56
#